data_d876a3dfc5a215a61302d24a7a2e6d0b
#
_entry.id   d876a3dfc5a215a61302d24a7a2e6d0b
#
_cell.length_a   1.000
_cell.length_b   1.000
_cell.length_c   1.000
_cell.angle_alpha   90.00
_cell.angle_beta   90.00
_cell.angle_gamma   90.00
#
_symmetry.space_group_name_H-M   'P 1'
#
loop_
_entity.id
_entity.type
_entity.pdbx_description
1 polymer ?
#
loop_
_entity_poly.entity_id
_entity_poly.type
_entity_poly.pdbx_seq_one_letter_code
_entity_poly.pdbx_strand_id
1 'polypeptide(L)' 'MLILTRRTGETLMVGDEVTVSVLGVKGNQVRIGINAPKDVSVHREEIYERIKAEEQEH' A
#
# COMPACT_ATOMS: atom_id res chain seq x y z
N MET A 1 12.06 10.36 6.32
CA MET A 1 11.12 9.76 5.34
C MET A 1 11.80 9.60 4.00
N LEU A 2 11.60 8.47 3.34
CA LEU A 2 12.07 8.26 1.97
C LEU A 2 11.01 8.76 1.00
N ILE A 3 11.43 9.62 0.08
CA ILE A 3 10.55 10.13 -0.98
C ILE A 3 11.17 9.74 -2.31
N LEU A 4 10.37 9.11 -3.16
CA LEU A 4 10.84 8.65 -4.46
C LEU A 4 9.73 8.77 -5.50
N THR A 5 10.11 8.70 -6.77
CA THR A 5 9.14 8.68 -7.87
C THR A 5 9.29 7.39 -8.66
N ARG A 6 8.14 6.87 -9.13
CA ARG A 6 8.12 5.70 -10.00
C ARG A 6 7.17 5.96 -11.16
N ARG A 7 7.45 5.36 -12.29
CA ARG A 7 6.60 5.43 -13.49
C ARG A 7 5.57 4.31 -13.48
N THR A 8 4.52 4.47 -14.26
CA THR A 8 3.54 3.40 -14.44
C THR A 8 4.23 2.13 -14.94
N GLY A 9 3.91 1.02 -14.30
CA GLY A 9 4.52 -0.27 -14.59
C GLY A 9 5.77 -0.57 -13.79
N GLU A 10 6.29 0.40 -13.04
CA GLU A 10 7.48 0.20 -12.23
C GLU A 10 7.11 -0.22 -10.80
N THR A 11 8.05 -0.87 -10.14
CA THR A 11 7.84 -1.47 -8.83
C THR A 11 8.88 -0.94 -7.85
N LEU A 12 8.49 -0.83 -6.58
CA LEU A 12 9.43 -0.60 -5.51
C LEU A 12 9.35 -1.75 -4.50
N MET A 13 10.42 -1.94 -3.77
CA MET A 13 10.48 -2.99 -2.75
C MET A 13 10.37 -2.39 -1.35
N VAL A 14 9.62 -3.09 -0.49
CA VAL A 14 9.55 -2.77 0.93
C VAL A 14 10.05 -4.01 1.66
N GLY A 15 11.27 -3.95 2.15
CA GLY A 15 11.96 -5.12 2.66
C GLY A 15 12.18 -6.13 1.54
N ASP A 16 12.17 -7.40 1.86
CA ASP A 16 12.40 -8.48 0.89
C ASP A 16 11.10 -9.12 0.40
N GLU A 17 10.00 -8.87 1.09
CA GLU A 17 8.77 -9.64 0.90
C GLU A 17 7.62 -8.85 0.29
N VAL A 18 7.67 -7.53 0.35
CA VAL A 18 6.56 -6.70 -0.12
C VAL A 18 6.97 -5.92 -1.35
N THR A 19 6.15 -6.02 -2.39
CA THR A 19 6.34 -5.23 -3.61
C THR A 19 5.18 -4.26 -3.78
N VAL A 20 5.49 -3.05 -4.22
CA VAL A 20 4.49 -2.02 -4.51
C VAL A 20 4.68 -1.58 -5.95
N SER A 21 3.63 -1.70 -6.74
CA SER A 21 3.69 -1.41 -8.17
C SER A 21 2.71 -0.30 -8.53
N VAL A 22 3.12 0.58 -9.41
CA VAL A 22 2.25 1.61 -9.96
C VAL A 22 1.54 1.02 -11.17
N LEU A 23 0.24 0.80 -11.06
CA LEU A 23 -0.55 0.16 -12.12
C LEU A 23 -1.07 1.18 -13.13
N GLY A 24 -1.38 2.38 -12.68
CA GLY A 24 -1.90 3.41 -13.56
C GLY A 24 -2.09 4.72 -12.83
N VAL A 25 -2.16 5.79 -13.60
CA VAL A 25 -2.41 7.14 -13.09
C VAL A 25 -3.53 7.74 -13.93
N LYS A 26 -4.55 8.27 -13.27
CA LYS A 26 -5.66 8.94 -13.96
C LYS A 26 -6.00 10.21 -13.19
N GLY A 27 -5.71 11.36 -13.80
CA GLY A 27 -5.89 12.64 -13.13
C GLY A 27 -5.01 12.73 -11.89
N ASN A 28 -5.62 12.94 -10.74
CA ASN A 28 -4.94 13.00 -9.46
C ASN A 28 -5.09 11.68 -8.66
N GLN A 29 -5.53 10.61 -9.32
CA GLN A 29 -5.67 9.30 -8.69
C GLN A 29 -4.60 8.35 -9.22
N VAL A 30 -4.07 7.54 -8.33
CA VAL A 30 -3.04 6.55 -8.66
C VAL A 30 -3.53 5.18 -8.24
N ARG A 31 -3.43 4.22 -9.15
CA ARG A 31 -3.73 2.82 -8.84
C ARG A 31 -2.43 2.13 -8.44
N ILE A 32 -2.45 1.52 -7.28
CA ILE A 32 -1.27 0.88 -6.71
C ILE A 32 -1.60 -0.57 -6.43
N GLY A 33 -0.75 -1.48 -6.92
CA GLY A 33 -0.84 -2.89 -6.60
C GLY A 33 0.19 -3.25 -5.55
N ILE A 34 -0.22 -3.99 -4.54
CA ILE A 34 0.67 -4.40 -3.46
C ILE A 34 0.62 -5.91 -3.34
N ASN A 35 1.79 -6.53 -3.37
CA ASN A 35 1.95 -7.96 -3.17
C ASN A 35 2.71 -8.17 -1.87
N ALA A 36 2.08 -8.84 -0.91
CA ALA A 36 2.63 -9.04 0.42
C ALA A 36 2.32 -10.46 0.91
N PRO A 37 3.15 -11.01 1.82
CA PRO A 37 2.86 -12.32 2.39
C PRO A 37 1.62 -12.26 3.30
N LYS A 38 1.09 -13.43 3.63
CA LYS A 38 -0.17 -13.54 4.39
C LYS A 38 -0.09 -12.95 5.79
N ASP A 39 1.08 -12.91 6.38
CA ASP A 39 1.28 -12.36 7.71
C ASP A 39 1.46 -10.84 7.74
N VAL A 40 1.44 -10.22 6.57
CA VAL A 40 1.51 -8.77 6.44
C VAL A 40 0.18 -8.26 5.87
N SER A 41 -0.59 -7.59 6.73
CA SER A 41 -1.86 -7.00 6.32
C SER A 41 -1.62 -5.67 5.62
N VAL A 42 -2.32 -5.45 4.51
CA VAL A 42 -2.20 -4.22 3.73
C VAL A 42 -3.56 -3.58 3.65
N HIS A 43 -3.66 -2.36 4.15
CA HIS A 43 -4.91 -1.60 4.15
C HIS A 43 -4.65 -0.15 3.77
N ARG A 44 -5.64 0.47 3.15
CA ARG A 44 -5.63 1.93 3.00
C ARG A 44 -5.76 2.55 4.37
N GLU A 45 -5.25 3.76 4.52
CA GLU A 45 -5.21 4.44 5.82
C GLU A 45 -6.59 4.52 6.48
N GLU A 46 -7.60 4.93 5.76
CA GLU A 46 -8.95 5.06 6.30
C GLU A 46 -9.54 3.73 6.75
N ILE A 47 -9.20 2.65 6.06
CA ILE A 47 -9.65 1.30 6.44
C ILE A 47 -8.85 0.80 7.65
N TYR A 48 -7.56 1.05 7.66
CA TYR A 48 -6.69 0.67 8.77
C TYR A 48 -7.15 1.29 10.09
N GLU A 49 -7.43 2.58 10.08
CA GLU A 49 -7.92 3.28 11.27
C GLU A 49 -9.25 2.71 11.78
N ARG A 50 -10.12 2.32 10.87
CA ARG A 50 -11.40 1.72 11.20
C ARG A 50 -11.23 0.37 11.88
N ILE A 51 -10.34 -0.47 11.36
CA ILE A 51 -10.04 -1.78 11.96
C ILE A 51 -9.43 -1.61 13.34
N LYS A 52 -8.49 -0.68 13.49
CA LYS A 52 -7.88 -0.38 14.79
C LYS A 52 -8.90 0.07 15.81
N ALA A 53 -9.83 0.93 15.41
CA ALA A 53 -10.88 1.40 16.29
C ALA A 53 -11.78 0.25 16.76
N GLU A 54 -12.13 -0.65 15.84
CA GLU A 54 -12.94 -1.82 16.16
C GLU A 54 -12.21 -2.77 17.12
N GLU A 55 -10.91 -2.99 16.92
CA GLU A 55 -10.11 -3.82 17.80
C GLU A 55 -10.00 -3.25 19.20
N GLN A 56 -9.95 -1.93 19.32
CA GLN A 56 -9.82 -1.26 20.61
C GLN A 56 -11.13 -1.25 21.42
N GLU A 57 -12.24 -1.51 20.79
CA GLU A 57 -13.54 -1.56 21.45
C GLU A 57 -13.79 -2.88 22.18
N HIS A 58 -12.87 -3.82 22.07
CA HIS A 58 -12.94 -5.06 22.84
C HIS A 58 -12.42 -4.83 24.26
#